data_6a59fce54d802efaf6c9510b448f738d
#
_entry.id   6a59fce54d802efaf6c9510b448f738d
#
_cell.length_a   1.000
_cell.length_b   1.000
_cell.length_c   1.000
_cell.angle_alpha   90.00
_cell.angle_beta   90.00
_cell.angle_gamma   90.00
#
_symmetry.space_group_name_H-M   'P 1'
#
loop_
_entity.id
_entity.type
_entity.pdbx_description
1 polymer ?
#
loop_
_entity_poly.entity_id
_entity_poly.type
_entity_poly.pdbx_seq_one_letter_code
_entity_poly.pdbx_strand_id
1 'polypeptide(L)'
;MGTTADIRNGAVILHKTKRMKVVEFQHVKPGKGGAFVRTKLKDIQSGKTIDETFNSGHKLEFIKVEAKGMQFLYVDNNSYVFMDNETYDQLNVSFDSVGDGKNFLTAGINVDLLFDGNEVLDVRLPSHVVLEVTDTEPGFKGNTATGATKPATLETGYTLNVPLFINEGEKLRIDTRTGDYVERSKE
;
A
#
# COMPACT_ATOMS: atom_id res chain seq x y z
N MET A 1 18.26 18.71 0.13
CA MET A 1 18.12 18.87 1.60
C MET A 1 16.93 19.77 1.86
N GLY A 2 16.11 19.41 2.82
CA GLY A 2 14.95 20.21 3.28
C GLY A 2 14.93 20.29 4.80
N THR A 3 13.82 20.75 5.33
CA THR A 3 13.60 20.87 6.78
C THR A 3 12.30 20.19 7.17
N THR A 4 12.02 20.16 8.46
CA THR A 4 10.73 19.66 8.95
C THR A 4 9.51 20.40 8.42
N ALA A 5 9.68 21.61 7.85
CA ALA A 5 8.60 22.34 7.17
C ALA A 5 8.18 21.69 5.85
N ASP A 6 9.07 20.92 5.25
CA ASP A 6 8.86 20.25 3.95
C ASP A 6 8.28 18.83 4.10
N ILE A 7 8.04 18.38 5.35
CA ILE A 7 7.45 17.07 5.63
C ILE A 7 6.02 17.01 5.09
N ARG A 8 5.72 15.91 4.39
CA ARG A 8 4.37 15.56 3.91
C ARG A 8 4.20 14.04 3.90
N ASN A 9 2.97 13.59 3.97
CA ASN A 9 2.66 12.15 3.87
C ASN A 9 3.14 11.60 2.52
N GLY A 10 3.79 10.44 2.56
CA GLY A 10 4.38 9.78 1.40
C GLY A 10 5.78 10.30 1.03
N ALA A 11 6.29 11.36 1.65
CA ALA A 11 7.68 11.78 1.46
C ALA A 11 8.64 10.69 1.96
N VAL A 12 9.75 10.49 1.26
CA VAL A 12 10.82 9.59 1.68
C VAL A 12 12.00 10.41 2.17
N ILE A 13 12.47 10.07 3.36
CA ILE A 13 13.64 10.71 3.99
C ILE A 13 14.69 9.67 4.33
N LEU A 14 15.96 10.07 4.30
CA LEU A 14 17.04 9.28 4.88
C LEU A 14 17.10 9.56 6.39
N HIS A 15 16.85 8.55 7.21
CA HIS A 15 16.91 8.65 8.66
C HIS A 15 17.75 7.50 9.23
N LYS A 16 18.83 7.82 9.93
CA LYS A 16 19.75 6.82 10.51
C LYS A 16 20.19 5.76 9.46
N THR A 17 20.60 6.20 8.28
CA THR A 17 20.99 5.36 7.13
C THR A 17 19.88 4.54 6.47
N LYS A 18 18.64 4.68 6.90
CA LYS A 18 17.47 3.96 6.36
C LYS A 18 16.57 4.89 5.56
N ARG A 19 16.00 4.37 4.50
CA ARG A 19 14.96 5.06 3.72
C ARG A 19 13.63 4.88 4.42
N MET A 20 13.10 5.97 4.95
CA MET A 20 11.87 5.99 5.75
C MET A 20 10.78 6.78 5.01
N LYS A 21 9.65 6.17 4.80
CA LYS A 21 8.45 6.82 4.26
C LYS A 21 7.66 7.47 5.39
N VAL A 22 7.34 8.74 5.26
CA VAL A 22 6.47 9.45 6.20
C VAL A 22 5.03 8.96 6.00
N VAL A 23 4.50 8.24 6.98
CA VAL A 23 3.11 7.74 6.96
C VAL A 23 2.17 8.80 7.51
N GLU A 24 2.58 9.43 8.62
CA GLU A 24 1.80 10.43 9.32
C GLU A 24 2.74 11.48 9.92
N PHE A 25 2.29 12.73 10.01
CA PHE A 25 3.01 13.77 10.71
C PHE A 25 2.06 14.78 11.36
N GLN A 26 2.52 15.39 12.45
CA GLN A 26 1.80 16.40 13.17
C GLN A 26 2.75 17.52 13.64
N HIS A 27 2.48 18.76 13.21
CA HIS A 27 3.17 19.92 13.76
C HIS A 27 2.57 20.29 15.12
N VAL A 28 3.42 20.37 16.14
CA VAL A 28 3.04 20.71 17.50
C VAL A 28 3.72 22.01 17.91
N LYS A 29 2.93 22.99 18.31
CA LYS A 29 3.39 24.25 18.88
C LYS A 29 2.92 24.31 20.34
N PRO A 30 3.71 23.85 21.32
CA PRO A 30 3.34 23.93 22.72
C PRO A 30 3.33 25.39 23.15
N GLY A 31 2.48 25.73 24.13
CA GLY A 31 2.41 27.09 24.67
C GLY A 31 3.69 27.52 25.41
N LYS A 32 4.48 26.57 25.90
CA LYS A 32 5.84 26.75 26.46
C LYS A 32 6.76 25.71 25.83
N GLY A 33 7.93 26.14 25.31
CA GLY A 33 8.93 25.30 24.67
C GLY A 33 9.01 25.48 23.14
N GLY A 34 9.98 24.81 22.50
CA GLY A 34 10.20 24.85 21.06
C GLY A 34 9.14 24.05 20.31
N ALA A 35 8.75 24.51 19.12
CA ALA A 35 7.89 23.75 18.22
C ALA A 35 8.61 22.48 17.72
N PHE A 36 7.85 21.42 17.50
CA PHE A 36 8.37 20.16 17.00
C PHE A 36 7.37 19.48 16.05
N VAL A 37 7.85 18.49 15.30
CA VAL A 37 7.04 17.68 14.42
C VAL A 37 7.13 16.22 14.87
N ARG A 38 6.00 15.65 15.24
CA ARG A 38 5.87 14.21 15.45
C ARG A 38 5.65 13.55 14.10
N THR A 39 6.37 12.45 13.85
CA THR A 39 6.24 11.71 12.61
C THR A 39 6.11 10.22 12.89
N LYS A 40 5.30 9.55 12.10
CA LYS A 40 5.27 8.10 12.00
C LYS A 40 5.98 7.72 10.70
N LEU A 41 7.10 7.03 10.84
CA LEU A 41 7.99 6.68 9.75
C LEU A 41 7.94 5.17 9.52
N LYS A 42 7.69 4.75 8.27
CA LYS A 42 7.75 3.35 7.85
C LYS A 42 9.07 3.11 7.12
N ASP A 43 9.88 2.18 7.62
CA ASP A 43 11.07 1.68 6.95
C ASP A 43 10.63 0.98 5.65
N ILE A 44 11.09 1.45 4.51
CA ILE A 44 10.68 0.92 3.19
C ILE A 44 11.15 -0.52 3.02
N GLN A 45 12.31 -0.87 3.56
CA GLN A 45 12.93 -2.17 3.38
C GLN A 45 12.35 -3.24 4.32
N SER A 46 12.15 -2.90 5.60
CA SER A 46 11.67 -3.85 6.60
C SER A 46 10.17 -3.77 6.90
N GLY A 47 9.49 -2.73 6.37
CA GLY A 47 8.08 -2.47 6.65
C GLY A 47 7.79 -1.99 8.08
N LYS A 48 8.78 -1.97 8.97
CA LYS A 48 8.61 -1.57 10.39
C LYS A 48 8.30 -0.08 10.50
N THR A 49 7.34 0.22 11.37
CA THR A 49 6.96 1.61 11.65
C THR A 49 7.56 2.05 12.99
N ILE A 50 8.08 3.27 13.02
CA ILE A 50 8.62 3.92 14.21
C ILE A 50 8.01 5.33 14.37
N ASP A 51 7.86 5.77 15.59
CA ASP A 51 7.55 7.17 15.91
C ASP A 51 8.86 7.93 16.15
N GLU A 52 9.03 9.06 15.47
CA GLU A 52 10.19 9.93 15.61
C GLU A 52 9.72 11.38 15.74
N THR A 53 10.40 12.15 16.59
CA THR A 53 10.08 13.55 16.83
C THR A 53 11.26 14.42 16.44
N PHE A 54 11.04 15.35 15.54
CA PHE A 54 12.04 16.32 15.07
C PHE A 54 11.73 17.70 15.61
N ASN A 55 12.73 18.42 16.04
CA ASN A 55 12.58 19.85 16.38
C ASN A 55 12.21 20.62 15.10
N SER A 56 11.39 21.66 15.26
CA SER A 56 11.03 22.55 14.15
C SER A 56 12.29 23.16 13.53
N GLY A 57 12.40 23.13 12.19
CA GLY A 57 13.58 23.57 11.45
C GLY A 57 14.72 22.55 11.39
N HIS A 58 14.57 21.33 11.95
CA HIS A 58 15.56 20.28 11.78
C HIS A 58 15.79 19.96 10.30
N LYS A 59 17.05 19.86 9.88
CA LYS A 59 17.42 19.52 8.50
C LYS A 59 17.19 18.04 8.24
N LEU A 60 16.51 17.74 7.16
CA LEU A 60 16.22 16.39 6.70
C LEU A 60 16.73 16.20 5.28
N GLU A 61 17.22 15.01 5.01
CA GLU A 61 17.59 14.59 3.66
C GLU A 61 16.39 13.90 3.03
N PHE A 62 15.74 14.60 2.07
CA PHE A 62 14.66 14.03 1.29
C PHE A 62 15.22 13.27 0.10
N ILE A 63 14.72 12.06 -0.12
CA ILE A 63 15.02 11.26 -1.29
C ILE A 63 14.04 11.65 -2.39
N LYS A 64 14.57 11.96 -3.57
CA LYS A 64 13.74 12.23 -4.74
C LYS A 64 13.21 10.90 -5.25
N VAL A 65 11.92 10.69 -5.12
CA VAL A 65 11.23 9.50 -5.60
C VAL A 65 10.59 9.81 -6.93
N GLU A 66 10.89 9.01 -7.95
CA GLU A 66 10.26 9.05 -9.26
C GLU A 66 9.21 7.94 -9.35
N ALA A 67 8.01 8.27 -9.82
CA ALA A 67 6.95 7.29 -10.05
C ALA A 67 6.89 6.95 -11.55
N LYS A 68 6.86 5.66 -11.87
CA LYS A 68 6.66 5.16 -13.24
C LYS A 68 5.45 4.23 -13.29
N GLY A 69 4.56 4.47 -14.25
CA GLY A 69 3.41 3.61 -14.50
C GLY A 69 3.85 2.29 -15.10
N MET A 70 3.57 1.21 -14.41
CA MET A 70 3.95 -0.15 -14.80
C MET A 70 2.72 -1.05 -14.79
N GLN A 71 2.72 -2.09 -15.63
CA GLN A 71 1.72 -3.14 -15.62
C GLN A 71 2.29 -4.40 -14.97
N PHE A 72 1.59 -4.96 -13.99
CA PHE A 72 1.95 -6.26 -13.45
C PHE A 72 1.62 -7.37 -14.45
N LEU A 73 2.58 -8.26 -14.73
CA LEU A 73 2.41 -9.36 -15.68
C LEU A 73 2.17 -10.69 -14.96
N TYR A 74 3.15 -11.14 -14.19
CA TYR A 74 3.12 -12.44 -13.51
C TYR A 74 4.14 -12.51 -12.37
N VAL A 75 4.04 -13.59 -11.60
CA VAL A 75 5.03 -13.94 -10.58
C VAL A 75 6.01 -14.94 -11.18
N ASP A 76 7.31 -14.63 -11.14
CA ASP A 76 8.39 -15.57 -11.39
C ASP A 76 8.88 -16.17 -10.06
N ASN A 77 9.72 -17.20 -10.10
CA ASN A 77 10.17 -17.98 -8.96
C ASN A 77 10.59 -17.15 -7.73
N ASN A 78 11.08 -15.95 -7.91
CA ASN A 78 11.62 -15.12 -6.82
C ASN A 78 11.29 -13.63 -6.95
N SER A 79 10.43 -13.23 -7.88
CA SER A 79 10.09 -11.82 -8.15
C SER A 79 8.71 -11.64 -8.78
N TYR A 80 8.20 -10.44 -8.65
CA TYR A 80 7.06 -9.95 -9.44
C TYR A 80 7.59 -9.28 -10.70
N VAL A 81 7.06 -9.66 -11.87
CA VAL A 81 7.47 -9.09 -13.15
C VAL A 81 6.49 -8.00 -13.55
N PHE A 82 7.01 -6.79 -13.74
CA PHE A 82 6.27 -5.64 -14.22
C PHE A 82 6.80 -5.20 -15.58
N MET A 83 5.93 -4.61 -16.39
CA MET A 83 6.27 -4.05 -17.69
C MET A 83 6.03 -2.54 -17.66
N ASP A 84 7.00 -1.78 -18.13
CA ASP A 84 6.87 -0.33 -18.29
C ASP A 84 5.83 -0.03 -19.37
N ASN A 85 4.87 0.85 -19.07
CA ASN A 85 3.77 1.18 -19.98
C ASN A 85 4.22 2.03 -21.19
N GLU A 86 5.42 2.64 -21.13
CA GLU A 86 5.95 3.48 -22.21
C GLU A 86 6.99 2.74 -23.06
N THR A 87 7.94 2.05 -22.41
CA THR A 87 9.06 1.39 -23.12
C THR A 87 8.81 -0.09 -23.38
N TYR A 88 7.85 -0.70 -22.69
CA TYR A 88 7.54 -2.15 -22.70
C TYR A 88 8.67 -3.03 -22.16
N ASP A 89 9.67 -2.42 -21.52
CA ASP A 89 10.73 -3.15 -20.83
C ASP A 89 10.18 -3.87 -19.60
N GLN A 90 10.66 -5.09 -19.36
CA GLN A 90 10.28 -5.85 -18.17
C GLN A 90 11.27 -5.62 -17.04
N LEU A 91 10.73 -5.50 -15.83
CA LEU A 91 11.49 -5.30 -14.60
C LEU A 91 11.05 -6.32 -13.55
N ASN A 92 12.05 -6.98 -12.94
CA ASN A 92 11.83 -7.88 -11.82
C ASN A 92 11.90 -7.09 -10.50
N VAL A 93 10.85 -7.19 -9.71
CA VAL A 93 10.74 -6.52 -8.40
C VAL A 93 10.68 -7.58 -7.31
N SER A 94 11.51 -7.43 -6.27
CA SER A 94 11.57 -8.38 -5.17
C SER A 94 10.26 -8.47 -4.39
N PHE A 95 10.01 -9.61 -3.77
CA PHE A 95 8.84 -9.81 -2.91
C PHE A 95 8.77 -8.81 -1.76
N ASP A 96 9.92 -8.42 -1.21
CA ASP A 96 10.01 -7.45 -0.11
C ASP A 96 9.55 -6.05 -0.52
N SER A 97 9.88 -5.62 -1.74
CA SER A 97 9.46 -4.31 -2.27
C SER A 97 7.96 -4.23 -2.55
N VAL A 98 7.32 -5.34 -2.89
CA VAL A 98 5.86 -5.42 -3.11
C VAL A 98 5.11 -5.51 -1.77
N GLY A 99 5.65 -6.24 -0.80
CA GLY A 99 5.06 -6.39 0.53
C GLY A 99 3.60 -6.87 0.49
N ASP A 100 2.75 -6.23 1.28
CA ASP A 100 1.31 -6.57 1.36
C ASP A 100 0.53 -6.25 0.06
N GLY A 101 1.11 -5.44 -0.83
CA GLY A 101 0.55 -5.17 -2.16
C GLY A 101 0.27 -6.42 -2.98
N LYS A 102 1.01 -7.50 -2.73
CA LYS A 102 0.81 -8.82 -3.37
C LYS A 102 -0.64 -9.32 -3.30
N ASN A 103 -1.35 -8.97 -2.24
CA ASN A 103 -2.73 -9.41 -2.00
C ASN A 103 -3.73 -8.85 -3.02
N PHE A 104 -3.30 -7.84 -3.79
CA PHE A 104 -4.16 -7.09 -4.72
C PHE A 104 -3.62 -7.05 -6.15
N LEU A 105 -2.51 -7.76 -6.42
CA LEU A 105 -1.91 -7.84 -7.75
C LEU A 105 -2.57 -8.95 -8.58
N THR A 106 -3.26 -8.57 -9.63
CA THR A 106 -3.74 -9.48 -10.68
C THR A 106 -3.07 -9.15 -12.00
N ALA A 107 -2.88 -10.14 -12.86
CA ALA A 107 -2.25 -9.95 -14.16
C ALA A 107 -2.96 -8.84 -14.96
N GLY A 108 -2.17 -7.92 -15.49
CA GLY A 108 -2.67 -6.77 -16.27
C GLY A 108 -3.00 -5.53 -15.45
N ILE A 109 -2.93 -5.57 -14.10
CA ILE A 109 -3.19 -4.37 -13.29
C ILE A 109 -2.08 -3.32 -13.49
N ASN A 110 -2.50 -2.05 -13.63
CA ASN A 110 -1.58 -0.92 -13.66
C ASN A 110 -1.28 -0.43 -12.24
N VAL A 111 -0.02 -0.20 -11.97
CA VAL A 111 0.51 0.30 -10.69
C VAL A 111 1.55 1.38 -10.93
N ASP A 112 1.89 2.17 -9.91
CA ASP A 112 3.05 3.04 -9.97
C ASP A 112 4.21 2.42 -9.17
N LEU A 113 5.33 2.14 -9.81
CA LEU A 113 6.57 1.82 -9.11
C LEU A 113 7.30 3.10 -8.72
N LEU A 114 7.70 3.18 -7.47
CA LEU A 114 8.45 4.31 -6.92
C LEU A 114 9.94 3.98 -6.92
N PHE A 115 10.74 4.83 -7.56
CA PHE A 115 12.17 4.64 -7.75
C PHE A 115 13.00 5.66 -6.97
N ASP A 116 14.16 5.22 -6.46
CA ASP A 116 15.31 6.05 -6.11
C ASP A 116 16.43 5.69 -7.08
N GLY A 117 16.64 6.55 -8.09
CA GLY A 117 17.48 6.19 -9.22
C GLY A 117 16.98 4.95 -9.95
N ASN A 118 17.72 3.85 -9.89
CA ASN A 118 17.37 2.57 -10.52
C ASN A 118 16.77 1.54 -9.55
N GLU A 119 16.68 1.88 -8.27
CA GLU A 119 16.19 0.97 -7.23
C GLU A 119 14.69 1.17 -6.99
N VAL A 120 13.91 0.08 -7.02
CA VAL A 120 12.49 0.12 -6.68
C VAL A 120 12.34 0.18 -5.17
N LEU A 121 11.71 1.25 -4.69
CA LEU A 121 11.48 1.47 -3.26
C LEU A 121 10.14 0.92 -2.78
N ASP A 122 9.09 1.07 -3.60
CA ASP A 122 7.72 0.79 -3.18
C ASP A 122 6.84 0.57 -4.42
N VAL A 123 5.75 -0.14 -4.24
CA VAL A 123 4.70 -0.35 -5.25
C VAL A 123 3.43 0.35 -4.79
N ARG A 124 2.98 1.33 -5.55
CA ARG A 124 1.74 2.04 -5.29
C ARG A 124 0.61 1.44 -6.12
N LEU A 125 -0.31 0.80 -5.43
CA LEU A 125 -1.52 0.27 -6.04
C LEU A 125 -2.57 1.36 -6.30
N PRO A 126 -3.51 1.15 -7.23
CA PRO A 126 -4.74 1.93 -7.29
C PRO A 126 -5.46 1.89 -5.95
N SER A 127 -6.22 2.92 -5.61
CA SER A 127 -6.98 2.98 -4.34
C SER A 127 -7.98 1.84 -4.18
N HIS A 128 -8.45 1.30 -5.29
CA HIS A 128 -9.39 0.18 -5.33
C HIS A 128 -8.99 -0.78 -6.44
N VAL A 129 -9.27 -2.05 -6.22
CA VAL A 129 -9.13 -3.13 -7.21
C VAL A 129 -10.43 -3.92 -7.26
N VAL A 130 -10.65 -4.60 -8.38
CA VAL A 130 -11.77 -5.53 -8.54
C VAL A 130 -11.20 -6.93 -8.57
N LEU A 131 -11.63 -7.78 -7.62
CA LEU A 131 -11.15 -9.15 -7.47
C LEU A 131 -12.34 -10.11 -7.37
N GLU A 132 -12.15 -11.31 -7.93
CA GLU A 132 -13.16 -12.36 -7.91
C GLU A 132 -13.07 -13.20 -6.63
N VAL A 133 -14.21 -13.57 -6.07
CA VAL A 133 -14.32 -14.49 -4.94
C VAL A 133 -14.16 -15.91 -5.45
N THR A 134 -13.12 -16.60 -4.98
CA THR A 134 -12.84 -18.00 -5.35
C THR A 134 -13.38 -19.01 -4.35
N ASP A 135 -13.58 -18.60 -3.10
CA ASP A 135 -14.11 -19.46 -2.04
C ASP A 135 -14.82 -18.64 -0.96
N THR A 136 -16.00 -19.09 -0.54
CA THR A 136 -16.71 -18.52 0.61
C THR A 136 -17.78 -19.50 1.11
N GLU A 137 -18.02 -19.50 2.41
CA GLU A 137 -19.09 -20.30 3.00
C GLU A 137 -20.49 -19.81 2.55
N PRO A 138 -21.47 -20.72 2.45
CA PRO A 138 -22.87 -20.32 2.26
C PRO A 138 -23.36 -19.40 3.37
N GLY A 139 -24.02 -18.30 3.03
CA GLY A 139 -24.62 -17.40 4.00
C GLY A 139 -25.83 -18.02 4.67
N PHE A 140 -25.71 -18.54 5.88
CA PHE A 140 -26.84 -19.06 6.62
C PHE A 140 -27.68 -17.91 7.22
N LYS A 141 -28.96 -17.85 6.87
CA LYS A 141 -29.96 -16.96 7.44
C LYS A 141 -30.37 -17.38 8.88
N GLY A 142 -29.40 -17.48 9.78
CA GLY A 142 -29.67 -17.86 11.17
C GLY A 142 -29.41 -16.77 12.19
N ASN A 143 -28.67 -15.75 11.81
CA ASN A 143 -28.31 -14.64 12.71
C ASN A 143 -28.81 -13.33 12.11
N THR A 144 -29.93 -12.84 12.56
CA THR A 144 -30.57 -11.57 12.16
C THR A 144 -29.84 -10.34 12.74
N ALA A 145 -28.56 -10.46 13.11
CA ALA A 145 -27.76 -9.33 13.49
C ALA A 145 -27.45 -8.49 12.24
N THR A 146 -27.89 -7.26 12.25
CA THR A 146 -27.58 -6.25 11.24
C THR A 146 -26.05 -6.13 11.15
N GLY A 147 -25.45 -6.43 9.97
CA GLY A 147 -24.01 -6.35 9.77
C GLY A 147 -23.24 -7.66 9.91
N ALA A 148 -23.90 -8.81 9.92
CA ALA A 148 -23.21 -10.11 9.90
C ALA A 148 -22.36 -10.27 8.63
N THR A 149 -21.11 -10.70 8.82
CA THR A 149 -20.14 -10.94 7.75
C THR A 149 -19.67 -12.39 7.78
N LYS A 150 -19.09 -12.84 6.70
CA LYS A 150 -18.43 -14.14 6.55
C LYS A 150 -17.08 -13.98 5.85
N PRO A 151 -16.13 -14.91 6.06
CA PRO A 151 -14.87 -14.90 5.32
C PRO A 151 -15.10 -15.25 3.84
N ALA A 152 -14.36 -14.58 2.97
CA ALA A 152 -14.27 -14.90 1.54
C ALA A 152 -12.81 -14.83 1.10
N THR A 153 -12.38 -15.79 0.29
CA THR A 153 -11.05 -15.84 -0.31
C THR A 153 -11.16 -15.34 -1.75
N LEU A 154 -10.26 -14.45 -2.11
CA LEU A 154 -10.19 -13.84 -3.44
C LEU A 154 -9.21 -14.61 -4.34
N GLU A 155 -9.27 -14.38 -5.64
CA GLU A 155 -8.40 -14.98 -6.66
C GLU A 155 -6.89 -14.82 -6.40
N THR A 156 -6.51 -13.79 -5.63
CA THR A 156 -5.13 -13.56 -5.18
C THR A 156 -4.72 -14.40 -3.96
N GLY A 157 -5.65 -15.15 -3.37
CA GLY A 157 -5.48 -15.87 -2.10
C GLY A 157 -5.68 -14.99 -0.86
N TYR A 158 -6.00 -13.71 -1.01
CA TYR A 158 -6.32 -12.83 0.11
C TYR A 158 -7.70 -13.15 0.67
N THR A 159 -7.81 -13.24 2.00
CA THR A 159 -9.08 -13.49 2.69
C THR A 159 -9.53 -12.24 3.44
N LEU A 160 -10.79 -11.87 3.25
CA LEU A 160 -11.41 -10.71 3.94
C LEU A 160 -12.83 -11.06 4.38
N ASN A 161 -13.40 -10.21 5.23
CA ASN A 161 -14.79 -10.32 5.65
C ASN A 161 -15.73 -9.61 4.66
N VAL A 162 -16.76 -10.31 4.22
CA VAL A 162 -17.76 -9.81 3.28
C VAL A 162 -19.19 -10.00 3.84
N PRO A 163 -20.17 -9.24 3.37
CA PRO A 163 -21.58 -9.48 3.71
C PRO A 163 -22.05 -10.89 3.35
N LEU A 164 -23.02 -11.44 4.11
CA LEU A 164 -23.51 -12.82 3.95
C LEU A 164 -24.08 -13.13 2.56
N PHE A 165 -24.53 -12.12 1.81
CA PHE A 165 -25.11 -12.30 0.47
C PHE A 165 -24.10 -12.49 -0.65
N ILE A 166 -22.81 -12.31 -0.39
CA ILE A 166 -21.74 -12.51 -1.39
C ILE A 166 -21.55 -14.01 -1.63
N ASN A 167 -21.40 -14.39 -2.90
CA ASN A 167 -21.20 -15.77 -3.34
C ASN A 167 -19.89 -15.92 -4.12
N GLU A 168 -19.45 -17.17 -4.30
CA GLU A 168 -18.35 -17.51 -5.19
C GLU A 168 -18.64 -17.03 -6.63
N GLY A 169 -17.60 -16.62 -7.35
CA GLY A 169 -17.68 -16.08 -8.69
C GLY A 169 -18.11 -14.60 -8.76
N GLU A 170 -18.49 -13.99 -7.64
CA GLU A 170 -18.80 -12.56 -7.63
C GLU A 170 -17.53 -11.72 -7.57
N LYS A 171 -17.53 -10.62 -8.33
CA LYS A 171 -16.43 -9.64 -8.34
C LYS A 171 -16.67 -8.55 -7.32
N LEU A 172 -15.67 -8.29 -6.50
CA LEU A 172 -15.73 -7.34 -5.40
C LEU A 172 -14.75 -6.20 -5.60
N ARG A 173 -15.21 -5.00 -5.31
CA ARG A 173 -14.34 -3.82 -5.21
C ARG A 173 -13.78 -3.75 -3.79
N ILE A 174 -12.45 -3.73 -3.72
CA ILE A 174 -11.68 -3.75 -2.47
C ILE A 174 -10.88 -2.45 -2.35
N ASP A 175 -10.85 -1.84 -1.16
CA ASP A 175 -9.94 -0.72 -0.87
C ASP A 175 -8.55 -1.30 -0.58
N THR A 176 -7.55 -0.97 -1.40
CA THR A 176 -6.20 -1.53 -1.30
C THR A 176 -5.40 -1.04 -0.08
N ARG A 177 -5.85 0.03 0.58
CA ARG A 177 -5.19 0.61 1.74
C ARG A 177 -5.58 -0.08 3.04
N THR A 178 -6.85 -0.49 3.14
CA THR A 178 -7.41 -1.13 4.34
C THR A 178 -7.58 -2.64 4.15
N GLY A 179 -7.70 -3.11 2.91
CA GLY A 179 -8.01 -4.50 2.57
C GLY A 179 -9.50 -4.83 2.70
N ASP A 180 -10.36 -3.82 2.88
CA ASP A 180 -11.77 -4.02 3.15
C ASP A 180 -12.62 -4.09 1.89
N TYR A 181 -13.70 -4.86 1.99
CA TYR A 181 -14.78 -4.85 1.01
C TYR A 181 -15.47 -3.49 0.94
N VAL A 182 -15.64 -2.96 -0.26
CA VAL A 182 -16.36 -1.70 -0.52
C VAL A 182 -17.75 -1.99 -1.06
N GLU A 183 -17.81 -2.68 -2.18
CA GLU A 183 -19.06 -2.99 -2.87
C GLU A 183 -18.88 -4.16 -3.84
N ARG A 184 -20.00 -4.73 -4.29
CA ARG A 184 -20.00 -5.69 -5.39
C ARG A 184 -19.82 -4.94 -6.70
N SER A 185 -18.84 -5.38 -7.52
CA SER A 185 -18.67 -4.86 -8.88
C SER A 185 -19.80 -5.38 -9.78
N LYS A 186 -20.22 -4.54 -10.70
CA LYS A 186 -21.25 -4.90 -11.70
C LYS A 186 -20.62 -5.33 -13.05
N GLU A 187 -19.28 -5.34 -13.12
CA GLU A 187 -18.52 -5.72 -14.32
C GLU A 187 -17.83 -7.07 -14.13
#